data_e762a53c64e5646ae677a14d9cc751b7
#
_entry.id   e762a53c64e5646ae677a14d9cc751b7
#
_cell.length_a   1.000
_cell.length_b   1.000
_cell.length_c   1.000
_cell.angle_alpha   90.00
_cell.angle_beta   90.00
_cell.angle_gamma   90.00
#
_symmetry.space_group_name_H-M   'P 1'
#
loop_
_entity.id
_entity.type
_entity.pdbx_description
1 polymer ?
#
loop_
_entity_poly.entity_id
_entity_poly.type
_entity_poly.pdbx_seq_one_letter_code
_entity_poly.pdbx_strand_id
1 'polypeptide(L)'
;MMLLRNYQQCQVAMVAILSLDEEMPKCNINNRKMRDKSELSRLNSKDISTIEVINNPGVEYDADTHAVIKINLKHKIDGGLGIRTSVFDSQGRKNSDSEQLQLTYDTKNINGFLSFTNSSNRYKTDQTNKEQTLANHSVWNMESDMPKWNSNYYNQTINGGISAELAKNHTIGASLSYSKETDKWGGLSASQMFHDNLMFEDLSSNIHSHANYDQWMGNIFYDGKFSQKWKMTLNADYVGRKAADSRLNQEAGSMTDAHEVKNENETTHDIYAGNVKINYQANKNLAFNIGADASYVEEEKDYQSLENEESSAMSRLHAEETKLATFASGNVSIAKLSAQLGLRFESFRMLYRDAISQNSLVDKTYRHFYPFFSLSLPVKNVEMGLSMTTKVKRPSYYELRNSEEYFNRYSIEAGNPWLLPQYTTDISYSLQWHQLRFSVDYQRIKDYIISTNVIQQADPLVAMSKPENFPHYSAVNASLAYHTNVGVWEPYLNLNIMRTYMSLYNTDGSKIKNDKPYLSMSFNSYFNLPHHWMPYVLLSYNSDGNMREYRVRQALWLSLGVTKHFADNAWLVRLSLNNLLGTKERETRYASDYIFDKSSFKDGRRISLLVRYTFKDKKRYKGESAASEEMDRL
;
A
#
# COMPACT_ATOMS: atom_id res chain seq x y z
N MET A 1 23.14 -6.38 -5.71
CA MET A 1 22.44 -7.63 -5.29
C MET A 1 22.63 -7.77 -3.79
N MET A 2 21.60 -7.44 -3.01
CA MET A 2 21.64 -7.45 -1.55
C MET A 2 21.28 -8.85 -1.06
N LEU A 3 22.25 -9.57 -0.47
CA LEU A 3 22.02 -10.85 0.21
C LEU A 3 21.45 -10.55 1.60
N LEU A 4 20.13 -10.53 1.72
CA LEU A 4 19.45 -10.40 3.00
C LEU A 4 19.21 -11.80 3.57
N ARG A 5 19.69 -12.05 4.80
CA ARG A 5 19.68 -13.40 5.39
C ARG A 5 18.44 -13.69 6.25
N ASN A 6 17.54 -12.72 6.51
CA ASN A 6 16.43 -12.87 7.44
C ASN A 6 15.13 -12.16 6.98
N TYR A 7 13.96 -12.69 7.37
CA TYR A 7 12.63 -12.08 7.19
C TYR A 7 12.56 -10.63 7.71
N GLN A 8 13.23 -10.34 8.82
CA GLN A 8 13.34 -8.99 9.39
C GLN A 8 14.06 -8.02 8.44
N GLN A 9 15.00 -8.51 7.62
CA GLN A 9 15.68 -7.73 6.59
C GLN A 9 14.75 -7.36 5.43
N CYS A 10 13.76 -8.22 5.11
CA CYS A 10 12.70 -7.88 4.16
C CYS A 10 11.81 -6.74 4.69
N GLN A 11 11.42 -6.77 5.96
CA GLN A 11 10.66 -5.68 6.57
C GLN A 11 11.47 -4.37 6.62
N VAL A 12 12.76 -4.44 6.92
CA VAL A 12 13.66 -3.26 6.90
C VAL A 12 13.81 -2.71 5.48
N ALA A 13 13.96 -3.58 4.48
CA ALA A 13 13.98 -3.17 3.07
C ALA A 13 12.65 -2.55 2.63
N MET A 14 11.52 -3.11 3.06
CA MET A 14 10.19 -2.53 2.85
C MET A 14 10.06 -1.14 3.47
N VAL A 15 10.46 -0.95 4.72
CA VAL A 15 10.41 0.36 5.40
C VAL A 15 11.30 1.39 4.72
N ALA A 16 12.47 0.99 4.20
CA ALA A 16 13.36 1.89 3.47
C ALA A 16 12.77 2.37 2.12
N ILE A 17 11.90 1.57 1.50
CA ILE A 17 11.22 1.91 0.24
C ILE A 17 9.92 2.68 0.51
N LEU A 18 9.20 2.36 1.57
CA LEU A 18 7.94 3.01 1.98
C LEU A 18 8.09 4.50 2.32
N SER A 19 9.31 5.00 2.51
CA SER A 19 9.54 6.42 2.79
C SER A 19 9.42 7.34 1.56
N LEU A 20 9.26 6.79 0.35
CA LEU A 20 9.26 7.55 -0.91
C LEU A 20 7.89 7.68 -1.56
N ASP A 21 7.12 6.61 -1.55
CA ASP A 21 5.80 6.54 -2.13
C ASP A 21 4.83 5.91 -1.13
N GLU A 22 3.59 6.36 -1.09
CA GLU A 22 2.52 5.79 -0.26
C GLU A 22 2.20 4.34 -0.66
N GLU A 23 2.75 3.86 -1.77
CA GLU A 23 2.54 2.52 -2.29
C GLU A 23 3.62 1.54 -1.80
N MET A 24 3.15 0.40 -1.28
CA MET A 24 4.05 -0.65 -0.84
C MET A 24 4.75 -1.32 -2.02
N PRO A 25 6.06 -1.66 -1.90
CA PRO A 25 6.75 -2.38 -2.95
C PRO A 25 6.07 -3.72 -3.24
N LYS A 26 5.91 -4.05 -4.51
CA LYS A 26 5.38 -5.36 -4.92
C LYS A 26 6.42 -6.43 -4.66
N CYS A 27 6.03 -7.51 -3.97
CA CYS A 27 6.96 -8.57 -3.59
C CYS A 27 6.83 -9.78 -4.51
N ASN A 28 7.97 -10.28 -4.98
CA ASN A 28 8.05 -11.49 -5.80
C ASN A 28 8.80 -12.58 -5.06
N ILE A 29 8.23 -13.77 -4.97
CA ILE A 29 8.85 -14.97 -4.38
C ILE A 29 9.16 -15.95 -5.51
N ASN A 30 10.45 -16.28 -5.72
CA ASN A 30 10.93 -17.12 -6.83
C ASN A 30 10.48 -16.61 -8.21
N ASN A 31 10.59 -15.29 -8.44
CA ASN A 31 10.10 -14.58 -9.64
C ASN A 31 8.58 -14.61 -9.83
N ARG A 32 7.82 -14.87 -8.80
CA ARG A 32 6.36 -14.85 -8.77
C ARG A 32 5.88 -13.66 -7.94
N LYS A 33 4.97 -12.85 -8.48
CA LYS A 33 4.30 -11.78 -7.75
C LYS A 33 3.51 -12.36 -6.57
N MET A 34 3.69 -11.78 -5.41
CA MET A 34 2.98 -12.16 -4.19
C MET A 34 1.51 -11.75 -4.31
N ARG A 35 0.60 -12.57 -3.80
CA ARG A 35 -0.84 -12.32 -3.87
C ARG A 35 -1.37 -11.57 -2.66
N ASP A 36 -0.84 -11.88 -1.51
CA ASP A 36 -1.22 -11.26 -0.24
C ASP A 36 -0.01 -11.12 0.69
N LYS A 37 -0.09 -10.15 1.59
CA LYS A 37 0.98 -9.83 2.56
C LYS A 37 1.29 -11.00 3.50
N SER A 38 0.36 -11.94 3.69
CA SER A 38 0.57 -13.11 4.54
C SER A 38 1.61 -14.07 3.96
N GLU A 39 1.86 -14.04 2.65
CA GLU A 39 2.91 -14.85 2.03
C GLU A 39 4.31 -14.50 2.55
N LEU A 40 4.59 -13.23 2.85
CA LEU A 40 5.87 -12.82 3.45
C LEU A 40 6.01 -13.33 4.88
N SER A 41 4.95 -13.29 5.66
CA SER A 41 4.97 -13.78 7.04
C SER A 41 5.28 -15.27 7.12
N ARG A 42 5.10 -15.99 6.02
CA ARG A 42 5.30 -17.43 5.88
C ARG A 42 6.72 -17.81 5.51
N LEU A 43 7.58 -16.86 5.08
CA LEU A 43 8.95 -17.17 4.70
C LEU A 43 9.81 -17.43 5.94
N ASN A 44 10.61 -18.49 5.87
CA ASN A 44 11.66 -18.73 6.86
C ASN A 44 12.99 -18.21 6.28
N SER A 45 13.73 -17.46 7.09
CA SER A 45 15.04 -16.91 6.69
C SER A 45 16.03 -17.96 6.18
N LYS A 46 15.98 -19.18 6.72
CA LYS A 46 16.83 -20.31 6.29
C LYS A 46 16.54 -20.77 4.86
N ASP A 47 15.31 -20.58 4.38
CA ASP A 47 14.87 -21.00 3.07
C ASP A 47 15.14 -19.95 1.99
N ILE A 48 15.50 -18.73 2.41
CA ILE A 48 15.83 -17.64 1.48
C ILE A 48 17.27 -17.82 0.98
N SER A 49 17.44 -17.84 -0.34
CA SER A 49 18.72 -17.83 -1.02
C SER A 49 19.22 -16.41 -1.25
N THR A 50 18.38 -15.57 -1.86
CA THR A 50 18.71 -14.17 -2.16
C THR A 50 17.46 -13.29 -2.04
N ILE A 51 17.67 -12.03 -1.68
CA ILE A 51 16.66 -10.97 -1.80
C ILE A 51 17.27 -9.89 -2.68
N GLU A 52 16.55 -9.54 -3.72
CA GLU A 52 16.89 -8.46 -4.65
C GLU A 52 15.85 -7.37 -4.54
N VAL A 53 16.28 -6.12 -4.36
CA VAL A 53 15.42 -4.94 -4.33
C VAL A 53 15.64 -4.17 -5.61
N ILE A 54 14.56 -3.94 -6.35
CA ILE A 54 14.53 -3.22 -7.62
C ILE A 54 13.68 -1.97 -7.40
N ASN A 55 14.31 -0.81 -7.24
CA ASN A 55 13.61 0.45 -7.00
C ASN A 55 12.90 0.99 -8.26
N ASN A 56 13.42 0.69 -9.44
CA ASN A 56 12.81 1.04 -10.71
C ASN A 56 12.65 -0.23 -11.55
N PRO A 57 11.51 -0.94 -11.43
CA PRO A 57 11.26 -2.16 -12.18
C PRO A 57 11.05 -1.86 -13.67
N GLY A 58 11.43 -2.81 -14.53
CA GLY A 58 11.30 -2.73 -15.97
C GLY A 58 9.85 -2.82 -16.46
N VAL A 59 9.68 -2.68 -17.78
CA VAL A 59 8.36 -2.65 -18.45
C VAL A 59 7.57 -3.97 -18.39
N GLU A 60 8.20 -5.04 -17.96
CA GLU A 60 7.57 -6.34 -17.69
C GLU A 60 6.66 -6.36 -16.46
N TYR A 61 6.74 -5.31 -15.63
CA TYR A 61 5.82 -5.07 -14.51
C TYR A 61 4.72 -4.09 -14.93
N ASP A 62 3.62 -4.07 -14.17
CA ASP A 62 2.56 -3.09 -14.40
C ASP A 62 3.08 -1.66 -14.26
N ALA A 63 2.53 -0.73 -15.02
CA ALA A 63 3.00 0.65 -15.04
C ALA A 63 2.80 1.41 -13.70
N ASP A 64 1.99 0.87 -12.79
CA ASP A 64 1.79 1.35 -11.41
C ASP A 64 2.90 0.88 -10.43
N THR A 65 3.75 -0.05 -10.83
CA THR A 65 4.71 -0.70 -9.92
C THR A 65 5.92 0.20 -9.64
N HIS A 66 6.05 0.72 -8.43
CA HIS A 66 7.12 1.64 -8.02
C HIS A 66 8.40 0.93 -7.60
N ALA A 67 8.30 -0.19 -6.91
CA ALA A 67 9.43 -1.01 -6.51
C ALA A 67 9.06 -2.49 -6.45
N VAL A 68 10.06 -3.36 -6.64
CA VAL A 68 9.89 -4.81 -6.54
C VAL A 68 10.94 -5.41 -5.61
N ILE A 69 10.50 -6.27 -4.72
CA ILE A 69 11.37 -7.10 -3.88
C ILE A 69 11.29 -8.54 -4.39
N LYS A 70 12.37 -9.06 -4.98
CA LYS A 70 12.46 -10.45 -5.40
C LYS A 70 13.11 -11.30 -4.31
N ILE A 71 12.38 -12.29 -3.82
CA ILE A 71 12.84 -13.25 -2.81
C ILE A 71 13.03 -14.60 -3.47
N ASN A 72 14.27 -15.04 -3.61
CA ASN A 72 14.58 -16.35 -4.15
C ASN A 72 14.81 -17.35 -3.01
N LEU A 73 14.13 -18.48 -3.07
CA LEU A 73 14.21 -19.52 -2.05
C LEU A 73 15.22 -20.60 -2.48
N LYS A 74 15.86 -21.24 -1.50
CA LYS A 74 16.73 -22.39 -1.71
C LYS A 74 15.91 -23.59 -2.16
N HIS A 75 16.32 -24.24 -3.23
CA HIS A 75 15.72 -25.51 -3.66
C HIS A 75 16.18 -26.65 -2.72
N LYS A 76 15.29 -27.13 -1.83
CA LYS A 76 15.49 -28.41 -1.15
C LYS A 76 14.31 -29.33 -1.51
N ILE A 77 14.64 -30.55 -1.97
CA ILE A 77 13.68 -31.57 -2.39
C ILE A 77 13.48 -32.53 -1.20
N ASP A 78 12.70 -32.08 -0.20
CA ASP A 78 12.11 -33.03 0.78
C ASP A 78 10.59 -32.96 0.55
N GLY A 79 10.04 -33.93 -0.16
CA GLY A 79 8.60 -34.03 -0.39
C GLY A 79 7.85 -34.41 0.89
N GLY A 80 6.53 -34.30 0.85
CA GLY A 80 5.62 -34.71 1.93
C GLY A 80 4.78 -33.59 2.49
N LEU A 81 4.14 -33.86 3.62
CA LEU A 81 3.28 -32.93 4.35
C LEU A 81 4.12 -31.92 5.14
N GLY A 82 3.80 -30.66 4.97
CA GLY A 82 4.30 -29.55 5.79
C GLY A 82 3.18 -28.87 6.55
N ILE A 83 3.46 -28.42 7.77
CA ILE A 83 2.50 -27.73 8.64
C ILE A 83 3.18 -26.49 9.20
N ARG A 84 2.49 -25.35 9.14
CA ARG A 84 2.85 -24.15 9.88
C ARG A 84 1.62 -23.62 10.61
N THR A 85 1.79 -23.31 11.87
CA THR A 85 0.76 -22.61 12.64
C THR A 85 1.40 -21.48 13.45
N SER A 86 0.68 -20.38 13.63
CA SER A 86 1.10 -19.29 14.49
C SER A 86 -0.08 -18.63 15.17
N VAL A 87 0.17 -18.19 16.40
CA VAL A 87 -0.74 -17.36 17.18
C VAL A 87 0.01 -16.09 17.56
N PHE A 88 -0.61 -14.97 17.28
CA PHE A 88 -0.14 -13.64 17.66
C PHE A 88 -1.20 -13.00 18.54
N ASP A 89 -0.76 -12.46 19.67
CA ASP A 89 -1.59 -11.65 20.56
C ASP A 89 -0.88 -10.35 20.89
N SER A 90 -1.62 -9.25 20.93
CA SER A 90 -1.08 -7.92 21.19
C SER A 90 -2.03 -7.12 22.05
N GLN A 91 -1.61 -6.83 23.27
CA GLN A 91 -2.37 -6.12 24.27
C GLN A 91 -1.93 -4.65 24.35
N GLY A 92 -2.85 -3.75 24.03
CA GLY A 92 -2.79 -2.32 24.29
C GLY A 92 -3.99 -1.90 25.12
N ARG A 93 -4.64 -0.77 24.79
CA ARG A 93 -5.96 -0.40 25.35
C ARG A 93 -7.05 -1.38 24.91
N LYS A 94 -6.88 -1.98 23.72
CA LYS A 94 -7.65 -3.12 23.22
C LYS A 94 -6.71 -4.25 22.85
N ASN A 95 -7.21 -5.46 22.90
CA ASN A 95 -6.50 -6.63 22.42
C ASN A 95 -6.64 -6.75 20.90
N SER A 96 -5.56 -7.16 20.22
CA SER A 96 -5.53 -7.55 18.79
C SER A 96 -4.87 -8.92 18.70
N ASP A 97 -5.42 -9.79 17.88
CA ASP A 97 -5.00 -11.19 17.76
C ASP A 97 -4.96 -11.65 16.31
N SER A 98 -4.19 -12.68 16.03
CA SER A 98 -4.18 -13.36 14.73
C SER A 98 -3.75 -14.81 14.86
N GLU A 99 -4.54 -15.71 14.26
CA GLU A 99 -4.24 -17.14 14.13
C GLU A 99 -4.02 -17.47 12.65
N GLN A 100 -3.01 -18.28 12.40
CA GLN A 100 -2.72 -18.77 11.05
C GLN A 100 -2.48 -20.27 11.09
N LEU A 101 -3.05 -20.98 10.13
CA LEU A 101 -2.78 -22.38 9.85
C LEU A 101 -2.45 -22.51 8.36
N GLN A 102 -1.37 -23.18 8.06
CA GLN A 102 -1.00 -23.52 6.69
C GLN A 102 -0.61 -24.99 6.61
N LEU A 103 -1.18 -25.68 5.66
CA LEU A 103 -0.85 -27.02 5.24
C LEU A 103 -0.25 -26.97 3.84
N THR A 104 0.83 -27.70 3.64
CA THR A 104 1.46 -27.87 2.31
C THR A 104 1.66 -29.35 2.04
N TYR A 105 1.49 -29.75 0.79
CA TYR A 105 1.79 -31.09 0.34
C TYR A 105 2.61 -31.00 -0.94
N ASP A 106 3.83 -31.49 -0.87
CA ASP A 106 4.79 -31.42 -1.97
C ASP A 106 5.22 -32.82 -2.39
N THR A 107 5.15 -33.08 -3.67
CA THR A 107 5.76 -34.22 -4.34
C THR A 107 6.70 -33.74 -5.45
N LYS A 108 7.31 -34.66 -6.16
CA LYS A 108 8.16 -34.31 -7.32
C LYS A 108 7.38 -33.53 -8.38
N ASN A 109 6.11 -33.88 -8.62
CA ASN A 109 5.32 -33.36 -9.74
C ASN A 109 4.10 -32.53 -9.32
N ILE A 110 3.62 -32.67 -8.07
CA ILE A 110 2.41 -32.01 -7.58
C ILE A 110 2.75 -31.24 -6.32
N ASN A 111 2.32 -29.99 -6.25
CA ASN A 111 2.42 -29.17 -5.07
C ASN A 111 1.03 -28.61 -4.76
N GLY A 112 0.62 -28.71 -3.50
CA GLY A 112 -0.65 -28.18 -3.03
C GLY A 112 -0.48 -27.41 -1.72
N PHE A 113 -1.37 -26.47 -1.46
CA PHE A 113 -1.43 -25.78 -0.18
C PHE A 113 -2.86 -25.43 0.18
N LEU A 114 -3.11 -25.35 1.48
CA LEU A 114 -4.31 -24.79 2.10
C LEU A 114 -3.86 -23.90 3.24
N SER A 115 -4.40 -22.68 3.32
CA SER A 115 -4.12 -21.77 4.43
C SER A 115 -5.39 -21.12 4.93
N PHE A 116 -5.45 -20.93 6.25
CA PHE A 116 -6.48 -20.20 6.94
C PHE A 116 -5.82 -19.12 7.78
N THR A 117 -6.36 -17.91 7.74
CA THR A 117 -5.97 -16.79 8.59
C THR A 117 -7.23 -16.19 9.19
N ASN A 118 -7.20 -16.01 10.51
CA ASN A 118 -8.18 -15.22 11.24
C ASN A 118 -7.43 -14.11 11.98
N SER A 119 -7.88 -12.86 11.87
CA SER A 119 -7.21 -11.76 12.56
C SER A 119 -8.20 -10.70 13.01
N SER A 120 -7.92 -10.13 14.18
CA SER A 120 -8.60 -8.95 14.67
C SER A 120 -7.57 -7.86 15.02
N ASN A 121 -7.73 -6.68 14.44
CA ASN A 121 -6.91 -5.53 14.74
C ASN A 121 -7.77 -4.47 15.40
N ARG A 122 -7.63 -4.34 16.71
CA ARG A 122 -8.48 -3.46 17.54
C ARG A 122 -7.61 -2.47 18.29
N TYR A 123 -7.96 -1.19 18.19
CA TYR A 123 -7.24 -0.12 18.87
C TYR A 123 -8.16 1.06 19.20
N LYS A 124 -7.68 1.90 20.10
CA LYS A 124 -8.27 3.21 20.41
C LYS A 124 -7.32 4.31 19.98
N THR A 125 -7.86 5.38 19.42
CA THR A 125 -7.11 6.58 19.08
C THR A 125 -7.66 7.75 19.87
N ASP A 126 -6.78 8.54 20.49
CA ASP A 126 -7.12 9.89 20.95
C ASP A 126 -6.66 10.84 19.84
N GLN A 127 -7.57 11.65 19.31
CA GLN A 127 -7.29 12.55 18.20
C GLN A 127 -7.85 13.95 18.50
N THR A 128 -7.07 14.96 18.16
CA THR A 128 -7.51 16.35 18.15
C THR A 128 -7.25 16.92 16.78
N ASN A 129 -8.24 17.60 16.21
CA ASN A 129 -8.15 18.31 14.94
C ASN A 129 -8.34 19.79 15.17
N LYS A 130 -7.62 20.61 14.41
CA LYS A 130 -7.83 22.04 14.29
C LYS A 130 -7.91 22.38 12.82
N GLU A 131 -9.02 22.95 12.43
CA GLU A 131 -9.29 23.33 11.06
C GLU A 131 -9.42 24.84 10.99
N GLN A 132 -8.75 25.46 10.04
CA GLN A 132 -8.89 26.89 9.77
C GLN A 132 -9.27 27.07 8.32
N THR A 133 -10.33 27.80 8.09
CA THR A 133 -10.84 28.15 6.77
C THR A 133 -10.93 29.66 6.64
N LEU A 134 -10.38 30.22 5.55
CA LEU A 134 -10.57 31.62 5.18
C LEU A 134 -11.70 31.71 4.16
N ALA A 135 -12.82 32.26 4.54
CA ALA A 135 -14.01 32.43 3.70
C ALA A 135 -14.60 33.83 3.82
N ASN A 136 -14.92 34.48 2.68
CA ASN A 136 -15.56 35.80 2.65
C ASN A 136 -14.85 36.86 3.51
N HIS A 137 -13.51 36.86 3.55
CA HIS A 137 -12.62 37.71 4.37
C HIS A 137 -12.74 37.49 5.88
N SER A 138 -13.39 36.42 6.32
CA SER A 138 -13.52 36.00 7.71
C SER A 138 -12.76 34.72 7.97
N VAL A 139 -12.26 34.55 9.19
CA VAL A 139 -11.53 33.34 9.63
C VAL A 139 -12.48 32.44 10.43
N TRP A 140 -12.67 31.25 9.93
CA TRP A 140 -13.40 30.18 10.61
C TRP A 140 -12.42 29.17 11.18
N ASN A 141 -12.52 28.88 12.46
CA ASN A 141 -11.72 27.86 13.12
C ASN A 141 -12.65 26.81 13.73
N MET A 142 -12.37 25.53 13.49
CA MET A 142 -13.03 24.41 14.16
C MET A 142 -11.99 23.61 14.94
N GLU A 143 -12.22 23.43 16.23
CA GLU A 143 -11.42 22.55 17.09
C GLU A 143 -12.26 21.35 17.48
N SER A 144 -11.80 20.13 17.14
CA SER A 144 -12.52 18.89 17.45
C SER A 144 -11.65 17.99 18.33
N ASP A 145 -12.25 17.45 19.39
CA ASP A 145 -11.65 16.44 20.26
C ASP A 145 -12.40 15.11 20.11
N MET A 146 -11.68 14.06 19.80
CA MET A 146 -12.17 12.70 19.57
C MET A 146 -11.49 11.73 20.54
N PRO A 147 -11.89 11.70 21.81
CA PRO A 147 -11.28 10.83 22.82
C PRO A 147 -11.71 9.38 22.59
N LYS A 148 -10.74 8.47 22.69
CA LYS A 148 -10.98 7.01 22.65
C LYS A 148 -11.74 6.53 21.41
N TRP A 149 -11.49 7.16 20.26
CA TRP A 149 -12.05 6.73 18.98
C TRP A 149 -11.75 5.26 18.73
N ASN A 150 -12.78 4.46 18.49
CA ASN A 150 -12.64 3.02 18.34
C ASN A 150 -12.38 2.65 16.89
N SER A 151 -11.48 1.68 16.66
CA SER A 151 -11.32 0.99 15.38
C SER A 151 -11.19 -0.50 15.62
N ASN A 152 -11.99 -1.30 14.92
CA ASN A 152 -12.02 -2.76 15.04
C ASN A 152 -12.12 -3.34 13.63
N TYR A 153 -11.02 -3.90 13.15
CA TYR A 153 -10.93 -4.57 11.86
C TYR A 153 -10.79 -6.07 12.06
N TYR A 154 -11.64 -6.84 11.41
CA TYR A 154 -11.65 -8.30 11.43
C TYR A 154 -11.44 -8.82 10.02
N ASN A 155 -10.59 -9.81 9.85
CA ASN A 155 -10.33 -10.45 8.55
C ASN A 155 -10.24 -11.96 8.74
N GLN A 156 -10.99 -12.69 7.92
CA GLN A 156 -10.93 -14.13 7.79
C GLN A 156 -10.63 -14.48 6.34
N THR A 157 -9.55 -15.23 6.11
CA THR A 157 -9.15 -15.63 4.76
C THR A 157 -8.89 -17.12 4.71
N ILE A 158 -9.50 -17.80 3.74
CA ILE A 158 -9.14 -19.15 3.34
C ILE A 158 -8.57 -19.10 1.90
N ASN A 159 -7.45 -19.79 1.68
CA ASN A 159 -6.77 -19.76 0.39
C ASN A 159 -6.17 -21.14 0.12
N GLY A 160 -6.48 -21.72 -1.01
CA GLY A 160 -5.99 -23.03 -1.44
C GLY A 160 -5.55 -23.01 -2.89
N GLY A 161 -4.60 -23.87 -3.23
CA GLY A 161 -4.14 -24.00 -4.60
C GLY A 161 -3.36 -25.29 -4.84
N ILE A 162 -3.34 -25.68 -6.10
CA ILE A 162 -2.62 -26.85 -6.60
C ILE A 162 -1.84 -26.47 -7.85
N SER A 163 -0.68 -27.06 -8.02
CA SER A 163 0.09 -26.99 -9.28
C SER A 163 0.70 -28.33 -9.61
N ALA A 164 0.79 -28.63 -10.89
CA ALA A 164 1.34 -29.89 -11.40
C ALA A 164 2.38 -29.63 -12.50
N GLU A 165 3.50 -30.35 -12.45
CA GLU A 165 4.48 -30.40 -13.53
C GLU A 165 4.02 -31.43 -14.56
N LEU A 166 3.43 -30.94 -15.67
CA LEU A 166 2.89 -31.79 -16.75
C LEU A 166 4.00 -32.47 -17.56
N ALA A 167 5.10 -31.76 -17.74
CA ALA A 167 6.32 -32.22 -18.38
C ALA A 167 7.52 -31.49 -17.78
N LYS A 168 8.74 -31.93 -18.04
CA LYS A 168 9.94 -31.28 -17.53
C LYS A 168 9.94 -29.78 -17.85
N ASN A 169 9.93 -28.93 -16.81
CA ASN A 169 9.87 -27.47 -16.88
C ASN A 169 8.54 -26.89 -17.43
N HIS A 170 7.45 -27.63 -17.39
CA HIS A 170 6.12 -27.17 -17.76
C HIS A 170 5.17 -27.36 -16.58
N THR A 171 4.74 -26.28 -15.97
CA THR A 171 3.88 -26.29 -14.79
C THR A 171 2.56 -25.57 -15.09
N ILE A 172 1.46 -26.18 -14.72
CA ILE A 172 0.13 -25.56 -14.67
C ILE A 172 -0.35 -25.52 -13.22
N GLY A 173 -1.16 -24.55 -12.86
CA GLY A 173 -1.76 -24.54 -11.54
C GLY A 173 -2.98 -23.63 -11.47
N ALA A 174 -3.74 -23.84 -10.40
CA ALA A 174 -4.91 -23.04 -10.06
C ALA A 174 -4.95 -22.77 -8.56
N SER A 175 -5.57 -21.65 -8.18
CA SER A 175 -5.85 -21.35 -6.78
C SER A 175 -7.15 -20.59 -6.63
N LEU A 176 -7.76 -20.76 -5.46
CA LEU A 176 -8.96 -20.05 -5.03
C LEU A 176 -8.73 -19.46 -3.65
N SER A 177 -9.16 -18.21 -3.47
CA SER A 177 -9.15 -17.50 -2.21
C SER A 177 -10.53 -16.93 -1.92
N TYR A 178 -10.95 -17.00 -0.67
CA TYR A 178 -12.08 -16.27 -0.14
C TYR A 178 -11.64 -15.48 1.07
N SER A 179 -12.01 -14.21 1.13
CA SER A 179 -11.83 -13.37 2.31
C SER A 179 -13.12 -12.68 2.70
N LYS A 180 -13.32 -12.61 4.01
CA LYS A 180 -14.38 -11.83 4.65
C LYS A 180 -13.76 -10.84 5.59
N GLU A 181 -14.11 -9.57 5.42
CA GLU A 181 -13.59 -8.48 6.23
C GLU A 181 -14.75 -7.71 6.85
N THR A 182 -14.56 -7.22 8.06
CA THR A 182 -15.48 -6.34 8.76
C THR A 182 -14.69 -5.21 9.38
N ASP A 183 -15.06 -3.98 9.07
CA ASP A 183 -14.48 -2.78 9.69
C ASP A 183 -15.56 -2.02 10.47
N LYS A 184 -15.27 -1.70 11.74
CA LYS A 184 -16.14 -0.93 12.62
C LYS A 184 -15.34 0.16 13.28
N TRP A 185 -15.72 1.39 13.08
CA TRP A 185 -15.05 2.52 13.71
C TRP A 185 -16.04 3.59 14.14
N GLY A 186 -15.61 4.45 15.07
CA GLY A 186 -16.42 5.57 15.54
C GLY A 186 -16.23 5.90 17.01
N GLY A 187 -16.98 6.86 17.45
CA GLY A 187 -16.99 7.39 18.80
C GLY A 187 -17.56 8.79 18.87
N LEU A 188 -17.38 9.43 20.01
CA LEU A 188 -17.80 10.80 20.24
C LEU A 188 -16.76 11.77 19.67
N SER A 189 -17.23 12.84 19.02
CA SER A 189 -16.49 14.03 18.64
C SER A 189 -17.16 15.23 19.29
N ALA A 190 -16.40 16.01 20.04
CA ALA A 190 -16.83 17.30 20.53
C ALA A 190 -16.09 18.37 19.72
N SER A 191 -16.83 19.25 19.06
CA SER A 191 -16.30 20.29 18.18
C SER A 191 -16.76 21.68 18.64
N GLN A 192 -15.85 22.64 18.54
CA GLN A 192 -16.13 24.05 18.82
C GLN A 192 -15.81 24.87 17.57
N MET A 193 -16.77 25.60 17.07
CA MET A 193 -16.64 26.50 15.93
C MET A 193 -16.49 27.94 16.41
N PHE A 194 -15.51 28.65 15.82
CA PHE A 194 -15.25 30.06 16.07
C PHE A 194 -15.29 30.84 14.76
N HIS A 195 -15.93 32.01 14.77
CA HIS A 195 -15.93 33.00 13.71
C HIS A 195 -15.16 34.25 14.19
N ASP A 196 -14.07 34.60 13.52
CA ASP A 196 -13.17 35.70 13.89
C ASP A 196 -12.79 35.67 15.39
N ASN A 197 -12.47 34.47 15.91
CA ASN A 197 -12.15 34.16 17.31
C ASN A 197 -13.31 34.30 18.32
N LEU A 198 -14.52 34.56 17.88
CA LEU A 198 -15.71 34.51 18.73
C LEU A 198 -16.37 33.14 18.62
N MET A 199 -16.76 32.58 19.77
CA MET A 199 -17.48 31.32 19.82
C MET A 199 -18.76 31.43 19.01
N PHE A 200 -18.92 30.52 18.02
CA PHE A 200 -20.09 30.47 17.16
C PHE A 200 -21.00 29.30 17.54
N GLU A 201 -20.46 28.10 17.68
CA GLU A 201 -21.21 26.89 18.01
C GLU A 201 -20.38 25.86 18.75
N ASP A 202 -21.00 25.13 19.68
CA ASP A 202 -20.59 23.84 20.21
C ASP A 202 -21.36 22.74 19.50
N LEU A 203 -20.68 21.75 18.93
CA LEU A 203 -21.29 20.62 18.25
C LEU A 203 -20.78 19.30 18.86
N SER A 204 -21.70 18.41 19.20
CA SER A 204 -21.43 17.05 19.60
C SER A 204 -21.89 16.08 18.52
N SER A 205 -21.01 15.23 18.06
CA SER A 205 -21.30 14.18 17.06
C SER A 205 -20.97 12.82 17.62
N ASN A 206 -21.87 11.87 17.49
CA ASN A 206 -21.65 10.46 17.80
C ASN A 206 -21.67 9.66 16.50
N ILE A 207 -20.49 9.21 16.05
CA ILE A 207 -20.31 8.59 14.73
C ILE A 207 -20.07 7.10 14.89
N HIS A 208 -20.81 6.29 14.12
CA HIS A 208 -20.66 4.84 14.04
C HIS A 208 -20.61 4.41 12.58
N SER A 209 -19.53 3.76 12.21
CA SER A 209 -19.35 3.17 10.87
C SER A 209 -19.19 1.67 10.97
N HIS A 210 -19.81 0.96 10.02
CA HIS A 210 -19.75 -0.47 9.89
C HIS A 210 -19.66 -0.83 8.41
N ALA A 211 -18.59 -1.50 8.01
CA ALA A 211 -18.40 -2.00 6.66
C ALA A 211 -18.14 -3.51 6.67
N ASN A 212 -18.72 -4.21 5.69
CA ASN A 212 -18.46 -5.63 5.43
C ASN A 212 -18.00 -5.78 3.98
N TYR A 213 -17.02 -6.66 3.78
CA TYR A 213 -16.47 -6.98 2.48
C TYR A 213 -16.39 -8.50 2.34
N ASP A 214 -16.92 -9.02 1.24
CA ASP A 214 -16.78 -10.41 0.83
C ASP A 214 -16.06 -10.45 -0.52
N GLN A 215 -14.94 -11.18 -0.61
CA GLN A 215 -14.13 -11.23 -1.82
C GLN A 215 -13.76 -12.67 -2.19
N TRP A 216 -13.98 -13.02 -3.45
CA TRP A 216 -13.49 -14.22 -4.09
C TRP A 216 -12.41 -13.89 -5.11
N MET A 217 -11.37 -14.70 -5.17
CA MET A 217 -10.33 -14.57 -6.17
C MET A 217 -9.95 -15.96 -6.71
N GLY A 218 -10.09 -16.16 -8.00
CA GLY A 218 -9.63 -17.32 -8.73
C GLY A 218 -8.42 -16.98 -9.60
N ASN A 219 -7.43 -17.87 -9.68
CA ASN A 219 -6.28 -17.71 -10.56
C ASN A 219 -5.95 -19.04 -11.24
N ILE A 220 -5.61 -18.96 -12.53
CA ILE A 220 -5.03 -20.06 -13.30
C ILE A 220 -3.74 -19.56 -13.93
N PHE A 221 -2.69 -20.39 -13.90
CA PHE A 221 -1.42 -20.04 -14.52
C PHE A 221 -0.78 -21.19 -15.28
N TYR A 222 0.08 -20.83 -16.21
CA TYR A 222 1.01 -21.72 -16.88
C TYR A 222 2.42 -21.11 -16.89
N ASP A 223 3.45 -21.89 -16.54
CA ASP A 223 4.87 -21.54 -16.62
C ASP A 223 5.60 -22.64 -17.38
N GLY A 224 6.14 -22.32 -18.57
CA GLY A 224 6.75 -23.30 -19.46
C GLY A 224 8.06 -22.83 -20.06
N LYS A 225 9.09 -23.70 -20.00
CA LYS A 225 10.37 -23.51 -20.66
C LYS A 225 10.49 -24.48 -21.83
N PHE A 226 10.17 -24.00 -23.04
CA PHE A 226 10.12 -24.79 -24.28
C PHE A 226 11.51 -25.19 -24.77
N SER A 227 12.54 -24.40 -24.46
CA SER A 227 13.93 -24.72 -24.79
C SER A 227 14.84 -23.93 -23.84
N GLN A 228 16.18 -24.05 -24.03
CA GLN A 228 17.12 -23.20 -23.27
C GLN A 228 16.98 -21.71 -23.59
N LYS A 229 16.31 -21.36 -24.69
CA LYS A 229 16.16 -19.99 -25.17
C LYS A 229 14.77 -19.40 -24.92
N TRP A 230 13.72 -20.22 -24.84
CA TRP A 230 12.34 -19.76 -24.81
C TRP A 230 11.65 -20.15 -23.52
N LYS A 231 11.13 -19.16 -22.81
CA LYS A 231 10.25 -19.32 -21.66
C LYS A 231 8.95 -18.51 -21.90
N MET A 232 7.81 -19.05 -21.49
CA MET A 232 6.51 -18.37 -21.52
C MET A 232 5.80 -18.54 -20.18
N THR A 233 5.15 -17.46 -19.74
CA THR A 233 4.22 -17.49 -18.60
C THR A 233 2.89 -16.91 -19.03
N LEU A 234 1.80 -17.52 -18.54
CA LEU A 234 0.41 -17.08 -18.73
C LEU A 234 -0.26 -17.05 -17.37
N ASN A 235 -1.05 -16.01 -17.11
CA ASN A 235 -1.89 -15.92 -15.91
C ASN A 235 -3.26 -15.40 -16.32
N ALA A 236 -4.31 -15.90 -15.66
CA ALA A 236 -5.67 -15.38 -15.76
C ALA A 236 -6.28 -15.34 -14.36
N ASP A 237 -6.88 -14.21 -14.02
CA ASP A 237 -7.51 -13.95 -12.72
C ASP A 237 -8.96 -13.53 -12.90
N TYR A 238 -9.78 -13.93 -11.94
CA TYR A 238 -11.08 -13.37 -11.67
C TYR A 238 -11.15 -12.94 -10.22
N VAL A 239 -11.65 -11.73 -9.97
CA VAL A 239 -11.93 -11.21 -8.62
C VAL A 239 -13.36 -10.70 -8.58
N GLY A 240 -14.18 -11.28 -7.71
CA GLY A 240 -15.50 -10.78 -7.37
C GLY A 240 -15.49 -10.22 -5.95
N ARG A 241 -15.87 -8.95 -5.76
CA ARG A 241 -15.95 -8.30 -4.46
C ARG A 241 -17.30 -7.65 -4.25
N LYS A 242 -17.89 -7.90 -3.08
CA LYS A 242 -19.08 -7.21 -2.60
C LYS A 242 -18.75 -6.46 -1.33
N ALA A 243 -19.09 -5.18 -1.27
CA ALA A 243 -18.92 -4.30 -0.13
C ALA A 243 -20.28 -3.71 0.27
N ALA A 244 -20.54 -3.64 1.57
CA ALA A 244 -21.68 -2.92 2.12
C ALA A 244 -21.18 -2.13 3.32
N ASP A 245 -21.33 -0.82 3.31
CA ASP A 245 -20.98 0.05 4.43
C ASP A 245 -22.12 0.98 4.82
N SER A 246 -22.16 1.29 6.10
CA SER A 246 -23.13 2.20 6.70
C SER A 246 -22.44 3.09 7.71
N ARG A 247 -22.69 4.40 7.64
CA ARG A 247 -22.22 5.39 8.60
C ARG A 247 -23.40 6.13 9.19
N LEU A 248 -23.59 6.01 10.50
CA LEU A 248 -24.57 6.73 11.27
C LEU A 248 -23.88 7.89 12.00
N ASN A 249 -24.39 9.09 11.85
CA ASN A 249 -23.97 10.27 12.57
C ASN A 249 -25.14 10.90 13.29
N GLN A 250 -25.06 11.00 14.60
CA GLN A 250 -26.03 11.64 15.48
C GLN A 250 -25.43 12.94 16.02
N GLU A 251 -26.02 14.07 15.70
CA GLU A 251 -25.48 15.39 16.03
C GLU A 251 -26.47 16.24 16.81
N ALA A 252 -25.91 17.06 17.68
CA ALA A 252 -26.63 18.14 18.36
C ALA A 252 -25.64 19.24 18.74
N GLY A 253 -26.06 20.49 18.65
CA GLY A 253 -25.24 21.66 18.98
C GLY A 253 -26.02 22.81 19.57
N SER A 254 -25.33 23.89 19.91
CA SER A 254 -25.98 25.12 20.44
C SER A 254 -26.79 25.87 19.37
N MET A 255 -26.43 25.69 18.08
CA MET A 255 -27.11 26.26 16.91
C MET A 255 -27.71 25.18 15.99
N THR A 256 -27.43 23.90 16.25
CA THR A 256 -27.89 22.78 15.46
C THR A 256 -28.83 21.92 16.28
N ASP A 257 -30.07 21.78 15.81
CA ASP A 257 -31.05 20.87 16.41
C ASP A 257 -30.57 19.42 16.32
N ALA A 258 -30.97 18.60 17.28
CA ALA A 258 -30.64 17.20 17.27
C ALA A 258 -31.18 16.51 16.02
N HIS A 259 -30.28 15.90 15.22
CA HIS A 259 -30.65 15.20 14.01
C HIS A 259 -29.73 13.99 13.78
N GLU A 260 -30.17 13.12 12.90
CA GLU A 260 -29.47 11.89 12.54
C GLU A 260 -29.27 11.84 11.03
N VAL A 261 -28.03 11.58 10.60
CA VAL A 261 -27.74 11.32 9.18
C VAL A 261 -27.13 9.92 9.06
N LYS A 262 -27.71 9.10 8.20
CA LYS A 262 -27.25 7.76 7.89
C LYS A 262 -26.88 7.67 6.42
N ASN A 263 -25.60 7.39 6.13
CA ASN A 263 -25.11 7.08 4.80
C ASN A 263 -25.02 5.55 4.63
N GLU A 264 -25.52 5.03 3.52
CA GLU A 264 -25.44 3.62 3.15
C GLU A 264 -24.84 3.49 1.76
N ASN A 265 -23.86 2.60 1.61
CA ASN A 265 -23.23 2.27 0.34
C ASN A 265 -23.27 0.76 0.13
N GLU A 266 -23.66 0.34 -1.08
CA GLU A 266 -23.44 -1.01 -1.57
C GLU A 266 -22.61 -0.93 -2.85
N THR A 267 -21.54 -1.74 -2.93
CA THR A 267 -20.66 -1.75 -4.10
C THR A 267 -20.33 -3.18 -4.49
N THR A 268 -20.42 -3.48 -5.78
CA THR A 268 -19.93 -4.73 -6.34
C THR A 268 -18.86 -4.44 -7.38
N HIS A 269 -17.81 -5.29 -7.40
CA HIS A 269 -16.78 -5.25 -8.42
C HIS A 269 -16.59 -6.64 -8.99
N ASP A 270 -16.54 -6.73 -10.32
CA ASP A 270 -16.13 -7.90 -11.08
C ASP A 270 -14.90 -7.55 -11.92
N ILE A 271 -13.77 -8.22 -11.66
CA ILE A 271 -12.49 -7.95 -12.31
C ILE A 271 -12.03 -9.21 -13.04
N TYR A 272 -11.78 -9.08 -14.34
CA TYR A 272 -11.17 -10.10 -15.18
C TYR A 272 -9.83 -9.59 -15.68
N ALA A 273 -8.76 -10.34 -15.45
CA ALA A 273 -7.42 -9.94 -15.89
C ALA A 273 -6.63 -11.11 -16.44
N GLY A 274 -5.75 -10.83 -17.40
CA GLY A 274 -4.87 -11.83 -17.95
C GLY A 274 -3.58 -11.24 -18.48
N ASN A 275 -2.49 -11.99 -18.40
CA ASN A 275 -1.23 -11.59 -18.98
C ASN A 275 -0.50 -12.76 -19.64
N VAL A 276 0.31 -12.41 -20.64
CA VAL A 276 1.24 -13.30 -21.31
C VAL A 276 2.62 -12.65 -21.33
N LYS A 277 3.67 -13.40 -20.94
CA LYS A 277 5.06 -12.95 -20.99
C LYS A 277 5.90 -14.01 -21.67
N ILE A 278 6.70 -13.59 -22.66
CA ILE A 278 7.62 -14.43 -23.40
C ILE A 278 9.02 -13.87 -23.19
N ASN A 279 9.91 -14.72 -22.70
CA ASN A 279 11.33 -14.42 -22.55
C ASN A 279 12.13 -15.21 -23.60
N TYR A 280 12.95 -14.52 -24.38
CA TYR A 280 13.84 -15.10 -25.38
C TYR A 280 15.30 -14.80 -25.06
N GLN A 281 16.07 -15.82 -24.72
CA GLN A 281 17.52 -15.75 -24.49
C GLN A 281 18.26 -16.01 -25.80
N ALA A 282 18.64 -14.97 -26.52
CA ALA A 282 19.36 -15.11 -27.79
C ALA A 282 20.74 -15.77 -27.59
N ASN A 283 21.48 -15.27 -26.60
CA ASN A 283 22.75 -15.83 -26.14
C ASN A 283 23.01 -15.43 -24.68
N LYS A 284 24.16 -15.77 -24.10
CA LYS A 284 24.48 -15.48 -22.69
C LYS A 284 24.47 -13.98 -22.32
N ASN A 285 24.57 -13.09 -23.32
CA ASN A 285 24.71 -11.66 -23.14
C ASN A 285 23.49 -10.87 -23.63
N LEU A 286 22.53 -11.50 -24.33
CA LEU A 286 21.41 -10.82 -24.95
C LEU A 286 20.10 -11.57 -24.71
N ALA A 287 19.14 -10.90 -24.10
CA ALA A 287 17.79 -11.42 -23.86
C ALA A 287 16.73 -10.37 -24.26
N PHE A 288 15.59 -10.86 -24.68
CA PHE A 288 14.39 -10.04 -25.00
C PHE A 288 13.20 -10.54 -24.19
N ASN A 289 12.38 -9.58 -23.73
CA ASN A 289 11.09 -9.87 -23.09
C ASN A 289 10.02 -9.16 -23.91
N ILE A 290 8.96 -9.86 -24.25
CA ILE A 290 7.75 -9.33 -24.86
C ILE A 290 6.54 -9.85 -24.10
N GLY A 291 5.50 -9.04 -24.02
CA GLY A 291 4.27 -9.47 -23.38
C GLY A 291 3.09 -8.55 -23.66
N ALA A 292 1.94 -9.01 -23.17
CA ALA A 292 0.71 -8.27 -23.20
C ALA A 292 -0.09 -8.53 -21.92
N ASP A 293 -0.81 -7.50 -21.45
CA ASP A 293 -1.71 -7.55 -20.32
C ASP A 293 -3.07 -7.00 -20.75
N ALA A 294 -4.16 -7.59 -20.25
CA ALA A 294 -5.51 -7.10 -20.45
C ALA A 294 -6.27 -7.19 -19.13
N SER A 295 -7.10 -6.19 -18.83
CA SER A 295 -8.08 -6.27 -17.76
C SER A 295 -9.40 -5.61 -18.15
N TYR A 296 -10.48 -6.12 -17.56
CA TYR A 296 -11.81 -5.55 -17.60
C TYR A 296 -12.37 -5.51 -16.19
N VAL A 297 -12.89 -4.37 -15.81
CA VAL A 297 -13.52 -4.12 -14.51
C VAL A 297 -14.91 -3.60 -14.73
N GLU A 298 -15.87 -4.18 -14.02
CA GLU A 298 -17.23 -3.70 -13.89
C GLU A 298 -17.51 -3.37 -12.43
N GLU A 299 -18.02 -2.18 -12.17
CA GLU A 299 -18.41 -1.69 -10.85
C GLU A 299 -19.87 -1.23 -10.88
N GLU A 300 -20.64 -1.69 -9.90
CA GLU A 300 -21.94 -1.13 -9.57
C GLU A 300 -21.90 -0.59 -8.16
N LYS A 301 -22.33 0.67 -7.99
CA LYS A 301 -22.37 1.34 -6.68
C LYS A 301 -23.70 2.04 -6.48
N ASP A 302 -24.36 1.69 -5.37
CA ASP A 302 -25.56 2.34 -4.86
C ASP A 302 -25.19 3.11 -3.59
N TYR A 303 -25.56 4.38 -3.54
CA TYR A 303 -25.44 5.26 -2.39
C TYR A 303 -26.76 5.86 -2.01
N GLN A 304 -27.08 5.87 -0.71
CA GLN A 304 -28.23 6.55 -0.13
C GLN A 304 -27.83 7.30 1.13
N SER A 305 -28.32 8.53 1.28
CA SER A 305 -28.27 9.28 2.54
C SER A 305 -29.69 9.48 3.06
N LEU A 306 -29.87 9.21 4.34
CA LEU A 306 -31.12 9.40 5.07
C LEU A 306 -30.88 10.44 6.16
N GLU A 307 -31.72 11.47 6.23
CA GLU A 307 -31.75 12.44 7.32
C GLU A 307 -33.03 12.28 8.09
N ASN A 308 -32.95 11.97 9.39
CA ASN A 308 -34.09 11.65 10.25
C ASN A 308 -35.04 10.60 9.62
N GLU A 309 -34.44 9.53 9.03
CA GLU A 309 -35.12 8.43 8.31
C GLU A 309 -35.75 8.83 6.95
N GLU A 310 -35.68 10.08 6.53
CA GLU A 310 -36.13 10.53 5.21
C GLU A 310 -34.96 10.57 4.21
N SER A 311 -35.20 10.16 2.97
CA SER A 311 -34.15 10.16 1.92
C SER A 311 -33.75 11.59 1.56
N SER A 312 -32.49 11.96 1.84
CA SER A 312 -31.93 13.28 1.54
C SER A 312 -31.10 13.29 0.26
N ALA A 313 -30.43 12.18 -0.07
CA ALA A 313 -29.66 12.04 -1.31
C ALA A 313 -29.60 10.57 -1.76
N MET A 314 -29.51 10.37 -3.08
CA MET A 314 -29.33 9.06 -3.69
C MET A 314 -28.48 9.18 -4.96
N SER A 315 -27.56 8.22 -5.15
CA SER A 315 -26.71 8.13 -6.34
C SER A 315 -26.54 6.66 -6.71
N ARG A 316 -26.58 6.38 -8.02
CA ARG A 316 -26.27 5.05 -8.54
C ARG A 316 -25.27 5.17 -9.69
N LEU A 317 -24.13 4.53 -9.56
CA LEU A 317 -23.04 4.54 -10.54
C LEU A 317 -22.89 3.15 -11.16
N HIS A 318 -22.80 3.10 -12.49
CA HIS A 318 -22.30 1.94 -13.23
C HIS A 318 -21.02 2.35 -13.96
N ALA A 319 -19.92 1.63 -13.69
CA ALA A 319 -18.62 1.93 -14.25
C ALA A 319 -18.01 0.71 -14.93
N GLU A 320 -17.44 0.93 -16.11
CA GLU A 320 -16.70 -0.06 -16.88
C GLU A 320 -15.30 0.48 -17.18
N GLU A 321 -14.27 -0.31 -16.92
CA GLU A 321 -12.89 0.02 -17.27
C GLU A 321 -12.27 -1.09 -18.09
N THR A 322 -11.58 -0.74 -19.17
CA THR A 322 -10.85 -1.70 -20.01
C THR A 322 -9.42 -1.22 -20.19
N LYS A 323 -8.47 -2.07 -19.83
CA LYS A 323 -7.03 -1.84 -20.04
C LYS A 323 -6.48 -2.88 -21.02
N LEU A 324 -5.74 -2.40 -22.02
CA LEU A 324 -4.95 -3.24 -22.92
C LEU A 324 -3.52 -2.68 -22.93
N ALA A 325 -2.56 -3.52 -22.64
CA ALA A 325 -1.16 -3.14 -22.61
C ALA A 325 -0.28 -4.13 -23.39
N THR A 326 0.77 -3.62 -24.01
CA THR A 326 1.81 -4.43 -24.65
C THR A 326 3.18 -3.86 -24.27
N PHE A 327 4.17 -4.71 -24.12
CA PHE A 327 5.53 -4.27 -23.82
C PHE A 327 6.59 -5.10 -24.55
N ALA A 328 7.73 -4.47 -24.75
CA ALA A 328 8.96 -5.11 -25.21
C ALA A 328 10.17 -4.53 -24.49
N SER A 329 11.11 -5.38 -24.10
CA SER A 329 12.40 -4.96 -23.55
C SER A 329 13.55 -5.83 -24.05
N GLY A 330 14.74 -5.20 -24.16
CA GLY A 330 15.98 -5.85 -24.48
C GLY A 330 17.00 -5.66 -23.33
N ASN A 331 17.63 -6.74 -22.93
CA ASN A 331 18.71 -6.76 -21.93
C ASN A 331 20.02 -7.14 -22.63
N VAL A 332 21.06 -6.32 -22.50
CA VAL A 332 22.38 -6.59 -23.05
C VAL A 332 23.44 -6.49 -21.96
N SER A 333 24.36 -7.45 -21.95
CA SER A 333 25.55 -7.42 -21.09
C SER A 333 26.81 -7.43 -21.94
N ILE A 334 27.60 -6.35 -21.88
CA ILE A 334 28.86 -6.20 -22.61
C ILE A 334 29.98 -6.03 -21.60
N ALA A 335 30.87 -7.00 -21.50
CA ALA A 335 31.90 -7.08 -20.45
C ALA A 335 31.26 -7.02 -19.05
N LYS A 336 31.43 -5.89 -18.34
CA LYS A 336 30.85 -5.65 -17.02
C LYS A 336 29.60 -4.76 -17.04
N LEU A 337 29.33 -4.09 -18.17
CA LEU A 337 28.17 -3.22 -18.33
C LEU A 337 26.94 -4.07 -18.62
N SER A 338 25.89 -3.87 -17.85
CA SER A 338 24.55 -4.38 -18.13
C SER A 338 23.61 -3.21 -18.44
N ALA A 339 22.90 -3.29 -19.57
CA ALA A 339 21.92 -2.30 -19.98
C ALA A 339 20.58 -2.97 -20.29
N GLN A 340 19.50 -2.32 -19.92
CA GLN A 340 18.15 -2.70 -20.27
C GLN A 340 17.43 -1.51 -20.88
N LEU A 341 16.76 -1.71 -22.01
CA LEU A 341 15.86 -0.76 -22.65
C LEU A 341 14.49 -1.42 -22.78
N GLY A 342 13.44 -0.68 -22.53
CA GLY A 342 12.07 -1.17 -22.64
C GLY A 342 11.08 -0.08 -23.00
N LEU A 343 9.99 -0.49 -23.62
CA LEU A 343 8.85 0.36 -23.91
C LEU A 343 7.58 -0.43 -23.65
N ARG A 344 6.66 0.18 -22.91
CA ARG A 344 5.30 -0.30 -22.69
C ARG A 344 4.33 0.69 -23.29
N PHE A 345 3.30 0.21 -23.98
CA PHE A 345 2.17 0.99 -24.46
C PHE A 345 0.92 0.50 -23.76
N GLU A 346 0.09 1.43 -23.28
CA GLU A 346 -1.23 1.12 -22.69
C GLU A 346 -2.33 1.94 -23.35
N SER A 347 -3.47 1.29 -23.55
CA SER A 347 -4.76 1.91 -23.86
C SER A 347 -5.72 1.59 -22.72
N PHE A 348 -6.18 2.62 -22.02
CA PHE A 348 -7.07 2.51 -20.87
C PHE A 348 -8.34 3.32 -21.14
N ARG A 349 -9.50 2.65 -21.14
CA ARG A 349 -10.82 3.28 -21.31
C ARG A 349 -11.59 3.25 -20.01
N MET A 350 -12.22 4.35 -19.67
CA MET A 350 -13.16 4.54 -18.57
C MET A 350 -14.51 4.93 -19.14
N LEU A 351 -15.56 4.25 -18.73
CA LEU A 351 -16.95 4.54 -19.09
C LEU A 351 -17.79 4.53 -17.81
N TYR A 352 -18.17 5.71 -17.34
CA TYR A 352 -18.94 5.91 -16.11
C TYR A 352 -20.30 6.51 -16.46
N ARG A 353 -21.37 5.90 -15.96
CA ARG A 353 -22.75 6.31 -16.17
C ARG A 353 -23.46 6.48 -14.84
N ASP A 354 -24.23 7.55 -14.73
CA ASP A 354 -25.24 7.65 -13.69
C ASP A 354 -26.41 6.74 -14.07
N ALA A 355 -26.65 5.69 -13.29
CA ALA A 355 -27.65 4.69 -13.63
C ALA A 355 -29.09 5.15 -13.37
N ILE A 356 -29.31 6.25 -12.62
CA ILE A 356 -30.61 6.87 -12.39
C ILE A 356 -31.01 7.70 -13.60
N SER A 357 -30.15 8.66 -13.99
CA SER A 357 -30.41 9.56 -15.12
C SER A 357 -30.05 8.98 -16.47
N GLN A 358 -29.37 7.83 -16.52
CA GLN A 358 -28.81 7.18 -17.72
C GLN A 358 -27.78 8.05 -18.48
N ASN A 359 -27.31 9.13 -17.86
CA ASN A 359 -26.33 10.02 -18.46
C ASN A 359 -24.91 9.45 -18.33
N SER A 360 -24.12 9.59 -19.40
CA SER A 360 -22.70 9.33 -19.35
C SER A 360 -21.99 10.47 -18.59
N LEU A 361 -21.36 10.14 -17.48
CA LEU A 361 -20.52 11.08 -16.71
C LEU A 361 -19.13 11.18 -17.35
N VAL A 362 -18.55 10.05 -17.72
CA VAL A 362 -17.21 9.95 -18.30
C VAL A 362 -17.22 8.87 -19.40
N ASP A 363 -16.71 9.19 -20.58
CA ASP A 363 -16.29 8.24 -21.62
C ASP A 363 -14.97 8.72 -22.21
N LYS A 364 -13.89 8.18 -21.69
CA LYS A 364 -12.54 8.61 -22.06
C LYS A 364 -11.62 7.43 -22.30
N THR A 365 -10.74 7.58 -23.29
CA THR A 365 -9.68 6.63 -23.58
C THR A 365 -8.33 7.35 -23.46
N TYR A 366 -7.49 6.84 -22.57
CA TYR A 366 -6.10 7.31 -22.39
C TYR A 366 -5.17 6.36 -23.13
N ARG A 367 -4.21 6.90 -23.88
CA ARG A 367 -3.16 6.13 -24.55
C ARG A 367 -1.82 6.71 -24.16
N HIS A 368 -0.96 5.88 -23.59
CA HIS A 368 0.32 6.36 -23.07
C HIS A 368 1.46 5.37 -23.34
N PHE A 369 2.67 5.92 -23.53
CA PHE A 369 3.91 5.16 -23.64
C PHE A 369 4.72 5.32 -22.35
N TYR A 370 5.22 4.21 -21.83
CA TYR A 370 6.04 4.13 -20.62
C TYR A 370 7.44 3.66 -21.01
N PRO A 371 8.37 4.57 -21.29
CA PRO A 371 9.76 4.22 -21.55
C PRO A 371 10.46 3.80 -20.26
N PHE A 372 11.40 2.88 -20.41
CA PHE A 372 12.27 2.39 -19.37
C PHE A 372 13.70 2.29 -19.86
N PHE A 373 14.62 2.69 -19.02
CA PHE A 373 16.05 2.56 -19.25
C PHE A 373 16.75 2.21 -17.94
N SER A 374 17.73 1.29 -17.98
CA SER A 374 18.58 0.98 -16.84
C SER A 374 19.99 0.62 -17.29
N LEU A 375 20.97 1.14 -16.56
CA LEU A 375 22.40 0.79 -16.70
C LEU A 375 22.93 0.33 -15.35
N SER A 376 23.71 -0.74 -15.33
CA SER A 376 24.47 -1.20 -14.16
C SER A 376 25.90 -1.46 -14.57
N LEU A 377 26.86 -0.90 -13.81
CA LEU A 377 28.29 -1.01 -14.04
C LEU A 377 29.03 -1.31 -12.72
N PRO A 378 29.52 -2.53 -12.51
CA PRO A 378 30.41 -2.83 -11.41
C PRO A 378 31.84 -2.34 -11.72
N VAL A 379 32.37 -1.44 -10.88
CA VAL A 379 33.72 -0.90 -10.95
C VAL A 379 34.47 -1.29 -9.67
N LYS A 380 35.41 -2.25 -9.76
CA LYS A 380 36.07 -2.86 -8.58
C LYS A 380 35.04 -3.40 -7.59
N ASN A 381 34.96 -2.80 -6.40
CA ASN A 381 34.07 -3.20 -5.32
C ASN A 381 32.82 -2.30 -5.22
N VAL A 382 32.61 -1.43 -6.20
CA VAL A 382 31.46 -0.51 -6.27
C VAL A 382 30.56 -0.93 -7.42
N GLU A 383 29.28 -1.10 -7.18
CA GLU A 383 28.25 -1.25 -8.21
C GLU A 383 27.50 0.07 -8.35
N MET A 384 27.49 0.61 -9.56
CA MET A 384 26.80 1.85 -9.90
C MET A 384 25.63 1.54 -10.80
N GLY A 385 24.49 2.17 -10.55
CA GLY A 385 23.27 2.05 -11.34
C GLY A 385 22.72 3.41 -11.72
N LEU A 386 22.19 3.52 -12.94
CA LEU A 386 21.39 4.64 -13.40
C LEU A 386 20.14 4.08 -14.05
N SER A 387 18.97 4.58 -13.67
CA SER A 387 17.70 4.15 -14.27
C SER A 387 16.76 5.32 -14.47
N MET A 388 15.90 5.19 -15.47
CA MET A 388 14.76 6.09 -15.72
C MET A 388 13.53 5.24 -16.02
N THR A 389 12.41 5.60 -15.40
CA THR A 389 11.12 4.95 -15.65
C THR A 389 10.00 5.98 -15.64
N THR A 390 8.93 5.68 -16.38
CA THR A 390 7.66 6.42 -16.31
C THR A 390 6.60 5.48 -15.76
N LYS A 391 5.82 5.95 -14.80
CA LYS A 391 4.80 5.19 -14.06
C LYS A 391 3.47 5.92 -14.09
N VAL A 392 2.39 5.20 -13.82
CA VAL A 392 1.04 5.75 -13.68
C VAL A 392 0.46 5.35 -12.33
N LYS A 393 -0.28 6.28 -11.70
CA LYS A 393 -1.20 6.01 -10.61
C LYS A 393 -2.60 6.41 -11.07
N ARG A 394 -3.49 5.43 -11.17
CA ARG A 394 -4.89 5.67 -11.47
C ARG A 394 -5.62 6.03 -10.19
N PRO A 395 -6.65 6.92 -10.26
CA PRO A 395 -7.49 7.19 -9.11
C PRO A 395 -8.10 5.90 -8.57
N SER A 396 -8.29 5.81 -7.26
CA SER A 396 -9.05 4.71 -6.65
C SER A 396 -10.54 4.81 -7.02
N TYR A 397 -11.27 3.71 -6.94
CA TYR A 397 -12.72 3.70 -7.19
C TYR A 397 -13.46 4.57 -6.17
N TYR A 398 -12.95 4.68 -4.94
CA TYR A 398 -13.47 5.60 -3.93
C TYR A 398 -13.32 7.08 -4.32
N GLU A 399 -12.17 7.49 -4.90
CA GLU A 399 -11.95 8.84 -5.39
C GLU A 399 -12.83 9.20 -6.60
N LEU A 400 -13.20 8.19 -7.41
CA LEU A 400 -13.99 8.37 -8.65
C LEU A 400 -15.51 8.34 -8.41
N ARG A 401 -15.98 8.14 -7.17
CA ARG A 401 -17.42 8.11 -6.88
C ARG A 401 -18.10 9.43 -7.23
N ASN A 402 -19.38 9.38 -7.56
CA ASN A 402 -20.22 10.55 -7.86
C ASN A 402 -21.10 10.98 -6.68
N SER A 403 -20.93 10.38 -5.49
CA SER A 403 -21.67 10.70 -4.28
C SER A 403 -20.99 11.78 -3.47
N GLU A 404 -21.79 12.58 -2.78
CA GLU A 404 -21.41 13.48 -1.70
C GLU A 404 -21.86 12.84 -0.38
N GLU A 405 -20.91 12.59 0.54
CA GLU A 405 -21.16 11.88 1.78
C GLU A 405 -21.06 12.83 2.96
N TYR A 406 -22.10 12.91 3.75
CA TYR A 406 -22.15 13.70 4.97
C TYR A 406 -21.17 13.12 6.01
N PHE A 407 -20.28 13.97 6.54
CA PHE A 407 -19.39 13.60 7.63
C PHE A 407 -19.82 14.27 8.95
N ASN A 408 -20.11 15.58 8.93
CA ASN A 408 -20.73 16.36 10.00
C ASN A 408 -21.36 17.64 9.41
N ARG A 409 -22.03 18.43 10.23
CA ARG A 409 -22.70 19.69 9.84
C ARG A 409 -21.83 20.63 9.00
N TYR A 410 -20.52 20.60 9.19
CA TYR A 410 -19.55 21.49 8.55
C TYR A 410 -18.62 20.80 7.57
N SER A 411 -18.78 19.50 7.34
CA SER A 411 -17.88 18.72 6.50
C SER A 411 -18.61 17.69 5.64
N ILE A 412 -18.38 17.75 4.33
CA ILE A 412 -18.87 16.79 3.33
C ILE A 412 -17.67 16.19 2.62
N GLU A 413 -17.71 14.91 2.33
CA GLU A 413 -16.73 14.21 1.50
C GLU A 413 -17.34 13.90 0.14
N ALA A 414 -16.69 14.33 -0.95
CA ALA A 414 -17.13 14.07 -2.31
C ALA A 414 -16.09 13.28 -3.11
N GLY A 415 -16.54 12.53 -4.11
CA GLY A 415 -15.66 11.98 -5.13
C GLY A 415 -15.54 12.90 -6.35
N ASN A 416 -14.75 12.47 -7.33
CA ASN A 416 -14.56 13.18 -8.58
C ASN A 416 -14.37 12.23 -9.77
N PRO A 417 -15.43 11.88 -10.51
CA PRO A 417 -15.34 10.99 -11.67
C PRO A 417 -14.45 11.50 -12.80
N TRP A 418 -14.11 12.79 -12.81
CA TRP A 418 -13.29 13.43 -13.87
C TRP A 418 -11.81 13.45 -13.58
N LEU A 419 -11.34 12.79 -12.51
CA LEU A 419 -9.91 12.70 -12.20
C LEU A 419 -9.12 12.09 -13.36
N LEU A 420 -7.95 12.69 -13.60
CA LEU A 420 -6.96 12.20 -14.55
C LEU A 420 -6.00 11.24 -13.85
N PRO A 421 -5.49 10.23 -14.55
CA PRO A 421 -4.37 9.44 -14.04
C PRO A 421 -3.14 10.32 -13.77
N GLN A 422 -2.47 10.08 -12.65
CA GLN A 422 -1.20 10.72 -12.29
C GLN A 422 -0.04 10.02 -13.00
N TYR A 423 0.91 10.77 -13.56
CA TYR A 423 2.11 10.24 -14.19
C TYR A 423 3.37 10.68 -13.45
N THR A 424 4.25 9.73 -13.14
CA THR A 424 5.53 9.96 -12.47
C THR A 424 6.67 9.57 -13.39
N THR A 425 7.57 10.51 -13.69
CA THR A 425 8.88 10.20 -14.28
C THR A 425 9.91 10.19 -13.17
N ASP A 426 10.60 9.08 -13.02
CA ASP A 426 11.61 8.85 -11.99
C ASP A 426 12.97 8.62 -12.64
N ILE A 427 14.01 9.33 -12.17
CA ILE A 427 15.41 9.14 -12.54
C ILE A 427 16.17 8.84 -11.26
N SER A 428 16.75 7.65 -11.19
CA SER A 428 17.44 7.14 -10.01
C SER A 428 18.89 6.83 -10.32
N TYR A 429 19.80 7.36 -9.49
CA TYR A 429 21.20 6.95 -9.42
C TYR A 429 21.44 6.17 -8.14
N SER A 430 22.08 5.01 -8.24
CA SER A 430 22.40 4.16 -7.10
C SER A 430 23.88 3.79 -7.08
N LEU A 431 24.43 3.65 -5.87
CA LEU A 431 25.78 3.24 -5.61
C LEU A 431 25.77 2.21 -4.46
N GLN A 432 26.35 1.05 -4.68
CA GLN A 432 26.56 0.03 -3.65
C GLN A 432 28.05 -0.23 -3.47
N TRP A 433 28.52 -0.08 -2.23
CA TRP A 433 29.89 -0.40 -1.85
C TRP A 433 29.87 -1.28 -0.60
N HIS A 434 30.23 -2.54 -0.78
CA HIS A 434 30.08 -3.57 0.26
C HIS A 434 28.65 -3.59 0.85
N GLN A 435 28.52 -3.25 2.14
CA GLN A 435 27.25 -3.21 2.87
C GLN A 435 26.58 -1.82 2.85
N LEU A 436 27.23 -0.81 2.27
CA LEU A 436 26.70 0.52 2.13
C LEU A 436 25.97 0.68 0.80
N ARG A 437 24.73 1.14 0.83
CA ARG A 437 23.96 1.54 -0.34
C ARG A 437 23.58 3.00 -0.22
N PHE A 438 23.78 3.73 -1.29
CA PHE A 438 23.35 5.10 -1.45
C PHE A 438 22.52 5.23 -2.72
N SER A 439 21.44 6.01 -2.70
CA SER A 439 20.72 6.41 -3.90
C SER A 439 20.29 7.86 -3.84
N VAL A 440 20.10 8.45 -5.04
CA VAL A 440 19.45 9.75 -5.23
C VAL A 440 18.45 9.57 -6.35
N ASP A 441 17.22 9.98 -6.07
CA ASP A 441 16.08 9.83 -6.95
C ASP A 441 15.50 11.24 -7.21
N TYR A 442 15.30 11.59 -8.48
CA TYR A 442 14.56 12.77 -8.92
C TYR A 442 13.24 12.31 -9.51
N GLN A 443 12.15 12.84 -8.99
CA GLN A 443 10.80 12.54 -9.45
C GLN A 443 10.13 13.81 -9.99
N ARG A 444 9.47 13.68 -11.14
CA ARG A 444 8.54 14.68 -11.67
C ARG A 444 7.17 14.05 -11.79
N ILE A 445 6.24 14.59 -11.03
CA ILE A 445 4.87 14.10 -10.93
C ILE A 445 3.95 15.09 -11.66
N LYS A 446 3.13 14.59 -12.58
CA LYS A 446 2.13 15.35 -13.34
C LYS A 446 0.74 14.85 -12.99
N ASP A 447 -0.24 15.76 -12.96
CA ASP A 447 -1.65 15.48 -12.63
C ASP A 447 -1.79 14.78 -11.27
N TYR A 448 -1.01 15.22 -10.25
CA TYR A 448 -1.00 14.67 -8.90
C TYR A 448 -2.39 14.77 -8.26
N ILE A 449 -2.89 13.65 -7.73
CA ILE A 449 -4.19 13.62 -7.07
C ILE A 449 -4.02 14.11 -5.63
N ILE A 450 -4.63 15.25 -5.33
CA ILE A 450 -4.63 15.91 -4.02
C ILE A 450 -6.07 16.04 -3.52
N SER A 451 -6.31 15.84 -2.24
CA SER A 451 -7.60 16.19 -1.63
C SER A 451 -7.61 17.68 -1.32
N THR A 452 -8.52 18.43 -1.92
CA THR A 452 -8.73 19.86 -1.68
C THR A 452 -9.99 20.07 -0.86
N ASN A 453 -10.09 21.20 -0.16
CA ASN A 453 -11.31 21.62 0.51
C ASN A 453 -11.92 22.79 -0.29
N VAL A 454 -13.11 22.56 -0.81
CA VAL A 454 -13.87 23.57 -1.54
C VAL A 454 -14.98 24.08 -0.62
N ILE A 455 -15.05 25.39 -0.42
CA ILE A 455 -16.13 26.00 0.34
C ILE A 455 -17.37 26.05 -0.53
N GLN A 456 -18.50 25.56 -0.03
CA GLN A 456 -19.76 25.62 -0.76
C GLN A 456 -20.25 27.06 -0.84
N GLN A 457 -20.60 27.53 -2.05
CA GLN A 457 -21.14 28.89 -2.23
C GLN A 457 -22.50 29.09 -1.54
N ALA A 458 -23.28 28.01 -1.39
CA ALA A 458 -24.60 28.05 -0.75
C ALA A 458 -24.50 28.14 0.78
N ASP A 459 -23.50 27.53 1.40
CA ASP A 459 -23.22 27.62 2.83
C ASP A 459 -21.70 27.69 3.04
N PRO A 460 -21.15 28.90 3.27
CA PRO A 460 -19.71 29.10 3.41
C PRO A 460 -19.10 28.44 4.65
N LEU A 461 -19.90 27.87 5.55
CA LEU A 461 -19.46 27.11 6.71
C LEU A 461 -19.17 25.66 6.36
N VAL A 462 -19.71 25.16 5.26
CA VAL A 462 -19.54 23.76 4.86
C VAL A 462 -18.32 23.61 3.97
N ALA A 463 -17.31 22.92 4.47
CA ALA A 463 -16.13 22.52 3.70
C ALA A 463 -16.37 21.16 3.02
N MET A 464 -16.30 21.14 1.69
CA MET A 464 -16.36 19.91 0.91
C MET A 464 -14.93 19.41 0.63
N SER A 465 -14.56 18.27 1.19
CA SER A 465 -13.31 17.59 0.86
C SER A 465 -13.48 16.79 -0.45
N LYS A 466 -12.72 17.15 -1.49
CA LYS A 466 -12.83 16.56 -2.82
C LYS A 466 -11.46 16.29 -3.43
N PRO A 467 -11.23 15.11 -4.06
CA PRO A 467 -10.00 14.86 -4.78
C PRO A 467 -9.94 15.64 -6.10
N GLU A 468 -8.80 16.28 -6.39
CA GLU A 468 -8.55 17.06 -7.61
C GLU A 468 -7.17 16.80 -8.15
N ASN A 469 -6.93 17.08 -9.44
CA ASN A 469 -5.61 16.99 -10.03
C ASN A 469 -4.81 18.27 -9.82
N PHE A 470 -3.71 18.20 -9.09
CA PHE A 470 -2.71 19.24 -9.01
C PHE A 470 -1.79 19.17 -10.25
N PRO A 471 -1.50 20.28 -10.97
CA PRO A 471 -0.86 20.21 -12.30
C PRO A 471 0.47 19.45 -12.31
N HIS A 472 1.40 19.80 -11.43
CA HIS A 472 2.68 19.08 -11.29
C HIS A 472 3.48 19.55 -10.08
N TYR A 473 4.34 18.68 -9.58
CA TYR A 473 5.42 19.00 -8.64
C TYR A 473 6.64 18.12 -8.92
N SER A 474 7.78 18.44 -8.30
CA SER A 474 8.98 17.62 -8.33
C SER A 474 9.43 17.30 -6.91
N ALA A 475 10.16 16.20 -6.75
CA ALA A 475 10.79 15.82 -5.49
C ALA A 475 12.21 15.29 -5.74
N VAL A 476 13.11 15.55 -4.81
CA VAL A 476 14.42 14.92 -4.73
C VAL A 476 14.48 14.13 -3.43
N ASN A 477 14.90 12.90 -3.55
CA ASN A 477 15.07 12.00 -2.44
C ASN A 477 16.49 11.43 -2.43
N ALA A 478 17.15 11.42 -1.25
CA ALA A 478 18.44 10.78 -1.05
C ALA A 478 18.33 9.75 0.06
N SER A 479 18.75 8.52 -0.20
CA SER A 479 18.70 7.44 0.77
C SER A 479 20.08 6.84 1.02
N LEU A 480 20.33 6.44 2.27
CA LEU A 480 21.54 5.74 2.71
C LEU A 480 21.10 4.54 3.56
N ALA A 481 21.50 3.35 3.14
CA ALA A 481 21.31 2.13 3.91
C ALA A 481 22.65 1.48 4.23
N TYR A 482 22.85 1.11 5.48
CA TYR A 482 24.04 0.41 5.96
C TYR A 482 23.65 -0.73 6.88
N HIS A 483 24.26 -1.89 6.68
CA HIS A 483 24.16 -2.99 7.63
C HIS A 483 25.51 -3.70 7.76
N THR A 484 25.78 -4.28 8.93
CA THR A 484 26.99 -5.06 9.16
C THR A 484 26.76 -6.12 10.23
N ASN A 485 27.75 -6.99 10.42
CA ASN A 485 27.79 -7.98 11.50
C ASN A 485 29.07 -7.75 12.30
N VAL A 486 28.93 -7.42 13.57
CA VAL A 486 30.04 -7.21 14.51
C VAL A 486 29.91 -8.23 15.66
N GLY A 487 30.48 -9.40 15.47
CA GLY A 487 30.30 -10.52 16.41
C GLY A 487 28.84 -10.94 16.52
N VAL A 488 28.25 -10.77 17.70
CA VAL A 488 26.82 -11.08 17.95
C VAL A 488 25.88 -9.96 17.54
N TRP A 489 26.37 -8.77 17.25
CA TRP A 489 25.57 -7.58 16.96
C TRP A 489 25.39 -7.37 15.46
N GLU A 490 24.13 -7.19 15.04
CA GLU A 490 23.72 -6.92 13.65
C GLU A 490 22.96 -5.58 13.60
N PRO A 491 23.63 -4.44 13.39
CA PRO A 491 22.99 -3.15 13.21
C PRO A 491 22.54 -2.92 11.76
N TYR A 492 21.39 -2.25 11.63
CA TYR A 492 20.81 -1.77 10.37
C TYR A 492 20.47 -0.30 10.52
N LEU A 493 21.05 0.54 9.69
CA LEU A 493 20.76 1.98 9.61
C LEU A 493 20.15 2.28 8.24
N ASN A 494 19.01 2.97 8.23
CA ASN A 494 18.46 3.58 7.03
C ASN A 494 18.22 5.06 7.32
N LEU A 495 18.69 5.92 6.42
CA LEU A 495 18.44 7.35 6.41
C LEU A 495 17.79 7.70 5.09
N ASN A 496 16.79 8.55 5.12
CA ASN A 496 16.10 9.05 3.94
C ASN A 496 15.81 10.54 4.10
N ILE A 497 16.27 11.35 3.16
CA ILE A 497 16.05 12.80 3.13
C ILE A 497 15.27 13.11 1.87
N MET A 498 14.11 13.73 2.03
CA MET A 498 13.26 14.16 0.92
C MET A 498 13.06 15.66 0.94
N ARG A 499 13.09 16.26 -0.24
CA ARG A 499 12.66 17.63 -0.46
C ARG A 499 11.68 17.70 -1.62
N THR A 500 10.50 18.23 -1.34
CA THR A 500 9.44 18.43 -2.31
C THR A 500 9.47 19.87 -2.83
N TYR A 501 9.28 20.06 -4.14
CA TYR A 501 9.18 21.34 -4.84
C TYR A 501 7.75 21.48 -5.38
N MET A 502 6.82 21.77 -4.48
CA MET A 502 5.39 21.99 -4.76
C MET A 502 5.03 23.43 -4.44
N SER A 503 4.38 24.13 -5.34
CA SER A 503 3.97 25.53 -5.14
C SER A 503 2.47 25.58 -4.87
N LEU A 504 2.10 25.69 -3.60
CA LEU A 504 0.73 25.90 -3.14
C LEU A 504 0.48 27.41 -2.95
N TYR A 505 -0.71 27.88 -3.26
CA TYR A 505 -1.12 29.26 -3.15
C TYR A 505 -2.49 29.37 -2.50
N ASN A 506 -2.68 30.42 -1.70
CA ASN A 506 -3.98 30.86 -1.23
C ASN A 506 -4.74 31.59 -2.33
N THR A 507 -6.03 31.84 -2.15
CA THR A 507 -6.87 32.59 -3.14
C THR A 507 -6.40 34.03 -3.34
N ASP A 508 -5.76 34.65 -2.35
CA ASP A 508 -5.15 35.98 -2.46
C ASP A 508 -3.84 35.98 -3.26
N GLY A 509 -3.39 34.83 -3.76
CA GLY A 509 -2.13 34.65 -4.52
C GLY A 509 -0.88 34.52 -3.62
N SER A 510 -1.00 34.58 -2.32
CA SER A 510 0.12 34.36 -1.40
C SER A 510 0.60 32.92 -1.44
N LYS A 511 1.93 32.71 -1.46
CA LYS A 511 2.51 31.37 -1.53
C LYS A 511 2.58 30.72 -0.15
N ILE A 512 2.06 29.50 -0.06
CA ILE A 512 2.18 28.66 1.13
C ILE A 512 3.60 28.08 1.21
N LYS A 513 4.27 28.29 2.34
CA LYS A 513 5.65 27.84 2.56
C LYS A 513 5.70 26.37 2.96
N ASN A 514 6.09 25.50 2.01
CA ASN A 514 6.11 24.04 2.16
C ASN A 514 7.39 23.38 1.59
N ASP A 515 8.56 24.00 1.80
CA ASP A 515 9.83 23.60 1.19
C ASP A 515 10.89 23.05 2.17
N LYS A 516 10.50 22.81 3.44
CA LYS A 516 11.40 22.30 4.46
C LYS A 516 11.73 20.82 4.20
N PRO A 517 13.03 20.44 4.09
CA PRO A 517 13.42 19.04 3.93
C PRO A 517 12.89 18.16 5.08
N TYR A 518 12.50 16.94 4.74
CA TYR A 518 12.05 15.92 5.67
C TYR A 518 13.08 14.80 5.76
N LEU A 519 13.47 14.43 6.98
CA LEU A 519 14.36 13.31 7.27
C LEU A 519 13.58 12.19 7.96
N SER A 520 13.70 10.97 7.46
CA SER A 520 13.30 9.74 8.14
C SER A 520 14.52 8.88 8.42
N MET A 521 14.64 8.36 9.64
CA MET A 521 15.72 7.48 10.07
C MET A 521 15.14 6.24 10.76
N SER A 522 15.67 5.08 10.42
CA SER A 522 15.46 3.86 11.21
C SER A 522 16.79 3.23 11.59
N PHE A 523 16.92 2.89 12.87
CA PHE A 523 18.08 2.18 13.41
C PHE A 523 17.60 0.93 14.15
N ASN A 524 17.86 -0.24 13.56
CA ASN A 524 17.45 -1.51 14.08
C ASN A 524 18.68 -2.32 14.51
N SER A 525 18.71 -2.78 15.75
CA SER A 525 19.79 -3.55 16.32
C SER A 525 19.30 -4.92 16.74
N TYR A 526 19.91 -5.97 16.23
CA TYR A 526 19.65 -7.37 16.61
C TYR A 526 20.91 -7.96 17.24
N PHE A 527 20.73 -8.83 18.24
CA PHE A 527 21.84 -9.50 18.92
C PHE A 527 21.65 -11.01 18.84
N ASN A 528 22.51 -11.70 18.10
CA ASN A 528 22.50 -13.16 17.96
C ASN A 528 23.28 -13.81 19.10
N LEU A 529 22.60 -14.08 20.21
CA LEU A 529 23.21 -14.67 21.40
C LEU A 529 23.22 -16.21 21.32
N PRO A 530 24.07 -16.89 22.14
CA PRO A 530 24.06 -18.32 22.26
C PRO A 530 22.67 -18.89 22.57
N HIS A 531 22.47 -20.18 22.23
CA HIS A 531 21.19 -20.88 22.40
C HIS A 531 20.02 -20.25 21.63
N HIS A 532 20.28 -19.54 20.51
CA HIS A 532 19.27 -18.95 19.63
C HIS A 532 18.38 -17.89 20.29
N TRP A 533 18.93 -17.14 21.25
CA TRP A 533 18.30 -15.91 21.75
C TRP A 533 18.63 -14.73 20.83
N MET A 534 17.62 -13.94 20.50
CA MET A 534 17.74 -12.79 19.61
C MET A 534 17.00 -11.59 20.20
N PRO A 535 17.57 -10.88 21.21
CA PRO A 535 17.03 -9.59 21.61
C PRO A 535 17.23 -8.55 20.50
N TYR A 536 16.36 -7.54 20.46
CA TYR A 536 16.43 -6.47 19.48
C TYR A 536 15.90 -5.14 20.02
N VAL A 537 16.40 -4.07 19.41
CA VAL A 537 15.98 -2.68 19.63
C VAL A 537 15.63 -2.08 18.27
N LEU A 538 14.45 -1.48 18.14
CA LEU A 538 14.00 -0.78 16.95
C LEU A 538 13.78 0.70 17.31
N LEU A 539 14.49 1.59 16.63
CA LEU A 539 14.39 3.04 16.79
C LEU A 539 13.99 3.64 15.43
N SER A 540 12.92 4.43 15.41
CA SER A 540 12.51 5.19 14.23
C SER A 540 12.34 6.65 14.61
N TYR A 541 12.86 7.55 13.77
CA TYR A 541 12.81 8.99 13.96
C TYR A 541 12.38 9.68 12.66
N ASN A 542 11.46 10.61 12.77
CA ASN A 542 11.08 11.54 11.73
C ASN A 542 11.38 12.97 12.18
N SER A 543 11.99 13.77 11.32
CA SER A 543 12.19 15.20 11.58
C SER A 543 10.90 15.99 11.33
N ASP A 544 10.87 17.24 11.80
CA ASP A 544 9.90 18.23 11.32
C ASP A 544 10.28 18.65 9.89
N GLY A 545 9.41 18.43 8.92
CA GLY A 545 9.63 18.72 7.50
C GLY A 545 8.39 18.62 6.66
N ASN A 546 8.49 18.99 5.37
CA ASN A 546 7.37 18.95 4.43
C ASN A 546 7.43 17.72 3.52
N MET A 547 6.30 17.08 3.36
CA MET A 547 6.04 16.02 2.41
C MET A 547 4.84 16.44 1.56
N ARG A 548 5.09 16.97 0.35
CA ARG A 548 4.05 17.51 -0.53
C ARG A 548 3.24 18.61 0.16
N GLU A 549 1.92 18.47 0.26
CA GLU A 549 1.01 19.38 0.96
C GLU A 549 1.01 19.23 2.49
N TYR A 550 1.70 18.22 3.01
CA TYR A 550 1.77 17.96 4.44
C TYR A 550 3.05 18.50 5.08
N ARG A 551 2.93 19.03 6.29
CA ARG A 551 4.03 19.21 7.22
C ARG A 551 3.93 18.17 8.32
N VAL A 552 4.88 17.26 8.36
CA VAL A 552 4.99 16.24 9.41
C VAL A 552 5.85 16.82 10.54
N ARG A 553 5.41 16.66 11.78
CA ARG A 553 6.17 17.07 12.95
C ARG A 553 7.12 15.98 13.40
N GLN A 554 8.18 16.37 14.11
CA GLN A 554 9.13 15.39 14.62
C GLN A 554 8.47 14.33 15.51
N ALA A 555 8.90 13.08 15.35
CA ALA A 555 8.41 11.95 16.10
C ALA A 555 9.51 10.90 16.29
N LEU A 556 9.53 10.24 17.46
CA LEU A 556 10.51 9.21 17.82
C LEU A 556 9.77 8.00 18.39
N TRP A 557 10.00 6.83 17.81
CA TRP A 557 9.44 5.56 18.27
C TRP A 557 10.56 4.63 18.74
N LEU A 558 10.34 3.98 19.87
CA LEU A 558 11.23 2.96 20.42
C LEU A 558 10.44 1.70 20.69
N SER A 559 10.94 0.58 20.17
CA SER A 559 10.40 -0.77 20.46
C SER A 559 11.54 -1.70 20.84
N LEU A 560 11.27 -2.59 21.79
CA LEU A 560 12.18 -3.63 22.28
C LEU A 560 11.55 -4.98 22.11
N GLY A 561 12.36 -6.01 21.97
CA GLY A 561 11.82 -7.37 21.98
C GLY A 561 12.91 -8.43 22.04
N VAL A 562 12.44 -9.65 22.19
CA VAL A 562 13.29 -10.83 22.18
C VAL A 562 12.62 -11.95 21.40
N THR A 563 13.39 -12.58 20.53
CA THR A 563 12.97 -13.79 19.80
C THR A 563 13.80 -14.97 20.30
N LYS A 564 13.15 -16.12 20.51
CA LYS A 564 13.78 -17.37 20.86
C LYS A 564 13.34 -18.47 19.89
N HIS A 565 14.31 -19.22 19.39
CA HIS A 565 14.06 -20.43 18.62
C HIS A 565 14.35 -21.68 19.43
N PHE A 566 13.51 -22.72 19.29
CA PHE A 566 13.64 -24.00 19.96
C PHE A 566 13.54 -25.15 18.94
N ALA A 567 13.97 -26.35 19.35
CA ALA A 567 13.83 -27.60 18.61
C ALA A 567 14.23 -27.44 17.13
N ASP A 568 15.49 -27.10 16.87
CA ASP A 568 16.05 -26.87 15.54
C ASP A 568 15.28 -25.84 14.71
N ASN A 569 14.72 -24.83 15.39
CA ASN A 569 13.86 -23.76 14.87
C ASN A 569 12.46 -24.23 14.44
N ALA A 570 12.00 -25.40 14.85
CA ALA A 570 10.60 -25.77 14.69
C ALA A 570 9.65 -24.81 15.43
N TRP A 571 10.07 -24.30 16.59
CA TRP A 571 9.34 -23.31 17.36
C TRP A 571 10.03 -21.96 17.36
N LEU A 572 9.24 -20.89 17.23
CA LEU A 572 9.64 -19.51 17.44
C LEU A 572 8.69 -18.87 18.45
N VAL A 573 9.27 -18.25 19.47
CA VAL A 573 8.53 -17.41 20.43
C VAL A 573 9.15 -16.01 20.40
N ARG A 574 8.32 -14.98 20.23
CA ARG A 574 8.74 -13.58 20.25
C ARG A 574 7.89 -12.78 21.21
N LEU A 575 8.54 -12.08 22.12
CA LEU A 575 7.93 -11.07 22.97
C LEU A 575 8.39 -9.69 22.51
N SER A 576 7.47 -8.74 22.38
CA SER A 576 7.74 -7.37 21.90
C SER A 576 7.06 -6.35 22.78
N LEU A 577 7.73 -5.24 23.04
CA LEU A 577 7.23 -4.04 23.67
C LEU A 577 7.28 -2.92 22.63
N ASN A 578 6.13 -2.50 22.10
CA ASN A 578 6.03 -1.57 20.99
C ASN A 578 5.76 -0.15 21.48
N ASN A 579 6.33 0.83 20.78
CA ASN A 579 6.15 2.27 21.01
C ASN A 579 6.23 2.66 22.49
N LEU A 580 7.32 2.29 23.16
CA LEU A 580 7.55 2.55 24.60
C LEU A 580 7.44 4.02 24.99
N LEU A 581 7.81 4.93 24.09
CA LEU A 581 7.75 6.37 24.31
C LEU A 581 6.34 6.93 24.27
N GLY A 582 5.38 6.18 23.71
CA GLY A 582 4.00 6.65 23.53
C GLY A 582 3.91 7.85 22.61
N THR A 583 4.60 7.78 21.50
CA THR A 583 4.74 8.89 20.56
C THR A 583 3.41 9.27 19.94
N LYS A 584 3.11 10.57 19.93
CA LYS A 584 2.00 11.17 19.22
C LYS A 584 2.44 11.55 17.81
N GLU A 585 1.60 11.26 16.83
CA GLU A 585 1.77 11.73 15.45
C GLU A 585 1.09 13.07 15.28
N ARG A 586 1.77 14.01 14.61
CA ARG A 586 1.25 15.34 14.34
C ARG A 586 1.56 15.72 12.91
N GLU A 587 0.54 16.19 12.21
CA GLU A 587 0.66 16.63 10.83
C GLU A 587 -0.18 17.89 10.59
N THR A 588 0.26 18.73 9.67
CA THR A 588 -0.49 19.89 9.17
C THR A 588 -0.66 19.70 7.67
N ARG A 589 -1.88 19.69 7.16
CA ARG A 589 -2.18 19.71 5.73
C ARG A 589 -2.49 21.11 5.29
N TYR A 590 -1.94 21.52 4.14
CA TYR A 590 -2.19 22.80 3.52
C TYR A 590 -2.97 22.59 2.21
N ALA A 591 -4.08 23.32 2.07
CA ALA A 591 -4.78 23.53 0.82
C ALA A 591 -5.03 25.04 0.66
N SER A 592 -5.54 25.52 -0.49
CA SER A 592 -5.86 26.93 -0.65
C SER A 592 -6.84 27.38 0.43
N ASP A 593 -6.46 28.43 1.21
CA ASP A 593 -7.28 29.02 2.29
C ASP A 593 -7.78 28.05 3.37
N TYR A 594 -7.17 26.86 3.43
CA TYR A 594 -7.52 25.83 4.41
C TYR A 594 -6.27 25.22 5.03
N ILE A 595 -6.25 25.15 6.36
CA ILE A 595 -5.21 24.51 7.14
C ILE A 595 -5.86 23.49 8.07
N PHE A 596 -5.36 22.26 8.03
CA PHE A 596 -5.83 21.18 8.89
C PHE A 596 -4.68 20.63 9.73
N ASP A 597 -4.70 20.91 11.04
CA ASP A 597 -3.77 20.38 12.01
C ASP A 597 -4.37 19.16 12.71
N LYS A 598 -3.68 18.03 12.64
CA LYS A 598 -4.08 16.80 13.30
C LYS A 598 -3.02 16.34 14.29
N SER A 599 -3.44 15.99 15.48
CA SER A 599 -2.63 15.30 16.48
C SER A 599 -3.31 14.02 16.90
N SER A 600 -2.66 12.89 16.72
CA SER A 600 -3.23 11.59 17.04
C SER A 600 -2.29 10.74 17.92
N PHE A 601 -2.86 10.07 18.90
CA PHE A 601 -2.22 9.02 19.68
C PHE A 601 -2.97 7.71 19.44
N LYS A 602 -2.50 6.97 18.46
CA LYS A 602 -2.97 5.61 18.22
C LYS A 602 -2.44 4.71 19.33
N ASP A 603 -3.26 3.81 19.85
CA ASP A 603 -2.94 2.82 20.88
C ASP A 603 -1.73 1.95 20.50
N GLY A 604 -0.55 2.59 20.41
CA GLY A 604 0.69 1.98 19.95
C GLY A 604 1.58 1.41 21.05
N ARG A 605 1.33 1.77 22.34
CA ARG A 605 2.00 1.13 23.49
C ARG A 605 1.39 -0.24 23.71
N ARG A 606 2.04 -1.26 23.17
CA ARG A 606 1.50 -2.63 23.18
C ARG A 606 2.58 -3.61 23.62
N ILE A 607 2.17 -4.62 24.38
CA ILE A 607 2.93 -5.84 24.59
C ILE A 607 2.40 -6.90 23.63
N SER A 608 3.28 -7.58 22.91
CA SER A 608 2.87 -8.55 21.89
C SER A 608 3.63 -9.84 22.04
N LEU A 609 2.92 -10.97 21.91
CA LEU A 609 3.45 -12.32 21.92
C LEU A 609 3.16 -13.01 20.59
N LEU A 610 4.18 -13.55 19.94
CA LEU A 610 4.06 -14.42 18.78
C LEU A 610 4.60 -15.80 19.13
N VAL A 611 3.79 -16.81 18.92
CA VAL A 611 4.20 -18.23 18.99
C VAL A 611 3.98 -18.84 17.61
N ARG A 612 5.01 -19.46 17.03
CA ARG A 612 4.95 -20.13 15.73
C ARG A 612 5.55 -21.52 15.81
N TYR A 613 4.86 -22.48 15.23
CA TYR A 613 5.35 -23.84 14.99
C TYR A 613 5.47 -24.09 13.49
N THR A 614 6.55 -24.73 13.06
CA THR A 614 6.81 -25.07 11.66
C THR A 614 7.35 -26.49 11.56
N PHE A 615 6.66 -27.35 10.81
CA PHE A 615 7.09 -28.68 10.48
C PHE A 615 7.16 -28.84 8.96
N LYS A 616 8.33 -29.06 8.40
CA LYS A 616 8.60 -29.32 6.96
C LYS A 616 7.89 -28.37 5.96
N ASP A 617 7.57 -27.13 6.38
CA ASP A 617 6.83 -26.19 5.53
C ASP A 617 7.71 -25.66 4.40
N LYS A 618 7.35 -25.97 3.15
CA LYS A 618 8.02 -25.50 1.93
C LYS A 618 6.96 -25.23 0.86
N LYS A 619 6.83 -24.00 0.41
CA LYS A 619 5.83 -23.61 -0.60
C LYS A 619 6.47 -23.48 -1.99
N ARG A 620 5.89 -24.12 -3.01
CA ARG A 620 6.37 -24.09 -4.41
C ARG A 620 5.35 -23.57 -5.43
N TYR A 621 4.19 -23.12 -5.01
CA TYR A 621 3.18 -22.62 -5.93
C TYR A 621 3.72 -21.44 -6.77
N LYS A 622 3.55 -21.45 -8.11
CA LYS A 622 4.20 -20.53 -9.05
C LYS A 622 3.25 -19.47 -9.67
N GLY A 623 1.93 -19.51 -9.45
CA GLY A 623 0.99 -18.56 -10.07
C GLY A 623 1.21 -17.11 -9.62
N GLU A 624 1.12 -16.16 -10.56
CA GLU A 624 1.16 -14.71 -10.33
C GLU A 624 -0.26 -14.15 -10.41
N SER A 625 -0.53 -12.98 -9.80
CA SER A 625 -1.78 -12.25 -10.01
C SER A 625 -1.64 -11.32 -11.22
N ALA A 626 -2.58 -11.40 -12.16
CA ALA A 626 -2.73 -10.46 -13.26
C ALA A 626 -3.62 -9.26 -12.88
N ALA A 627 -4.49 -9.41 -11.85
CA ALA A 627 -5.44 -8.39 -11.40
C ALA A 627 -4.91 -7.49 -10.27
N SER A 628 -3.60 -7.47 -10.00
CA SER A 628 -3.09 -6.82 -8.79
C SER A 628 -3.17 -5.30 -8.82
N GLU A 629 -3.10 -4.67 -9.99
CA GLU A 629 -3.28 -3.22 -10.12
C GLU A 629 -4.72 -2.84 -9.78
N GLU A 630 -5.67 -3.56 -10.34
CA GLU A 630 -7.10 -3.34 -10.13
C GLU A 630 -7.49 -3.60 -8.66
N MET A 631 -6.91 -4.62 -8.03
CA MET A 631 -7.12 -4.91 -6.60
C MET A 631 -6.53 -3.84 -5.68
N ASP A 632 -5.41 -3.22 -6.04
CA ASP A 632 -4.78 -2.15 -5.24
C ASP A 632 -5.64 -0.86 -5.25
N ARG A 633 -6.62 -0.74 -6.18
CA ARG A 633 -7.56 0.39 -6.31
C ARG A 633 -8.90 0.18 -5.58
N LEU A 634 -9.20 -1.07 -5.15
CA LEU A 634 -10.39 -1.40 -4.35
C LEU A 634 -10.29 -0.83 -2.93
#